data_ad3eeefd2ad878dff4c3f1f50a1fcbd5
#
_entry.id   ad3eeefd2ad878dff4c3f1f50a1fcbd5
#
_cell.length_a   1.000
_cell.length_b   1.000
_cell.length_c   1.000
_cell.angle_alpha   90.00
_cell.angle_beta   90.00
_cell.angle_gamma   90.00
#
_symmetry.space_group_name_H-M   'P 1'
#
loop_
_entity.id
_entity.type
_entity.pdbx_description
1 polymer ?
#
loop_
_entity_poly.entity_id
_entity_poly.type
_entity_poly.pdbx_seq_one_letter_code
_entity_poly.pdbx_strand_id
1 'polypeptide(L)'
;RERCWTAFTIAALFTLASSYLSIWWRLPWSRAQTLGWGGDHSVFKDYITQSVLMVLLMLRGLYLALRTPVAWQRAAWLAVAVVAFVCNTQLLYGRTGYVATAVAVLAFVLALVPVRRWWMALGLVAVVLGVAVLLSPTIVPRVALGLKELGQVPETTTSIGPRLYFLHYGLELFSQKPWLGWGTGAYHGEFCRIATTPEWCAAGSFHPHNQFLFFMIEHGLPGLVAFAGVFVAALWQARRMERLDRAVAIAFVGVAGVGSLTHSGIWLANEGLAYCFGLVLVLTAPRLPSPQSTGAARG
;
A
#
# COMPACT_ATOMS: atom_id res chain seq x y z
N ARG A 1 -13.10 -17.91 1.01
CA ARG A 1 -12.83 -16.58 0.48
C ARG A 1 -13.87 -15.55 0.95
N GLU A 2 -15.17 -15.78 0.71
CA GLU A 2 -16.22 -14.78 1.07
C GLU A 2 -16.30 -14.51 2.58
N ARG A 3 -16.17 -15.53 3.44
CA ARG A 3 -16.11 -15.33 4.90
C ARG A 3 -14.94 -14.43 5.31
N CYS A 4 -13.77 -14.61 4.68
CA CYS A 4 -12.60 -13.75 4.95
C CYS A 4 -12.84 -12.31 4.48
N TRP A 5 -13.46 -12.12 3.31
CA TRP A 5 -13.87 -10.80 2.83
C TRP A 5 -14.88 -10.14 3.77
N THR A 6 -15.85 -10.89 4.28
CA THR A 6 -16.84 -10.38 5.24
C THR A 6 -16.16 -9.94 6.54
N ALA A 7 -15.32 -10.79 7.13
CA ALA A 7 -14.57 -10.46 8.34
C ALA A 7 -13.68 -9.22 8.15
N PHE A 8 -12.92 -9.18 7.04
CA PHE A 8 -12.12 -8.00 6.68
C PHE A 8 -12.99 -6.74 6.56
N THR A 9 -14.11 -6.83 5.84
CA THR A 9 -14.99 -5.69 5.60
C THR A 9 -15.57 -5.14 6.90
N ILE A 10 -16.01 -6.00 7.81
CA ILE A 10 -16.53 -5.60 9.13
C ILE A 10 -15.43 -4.87 9.92
N ALA A 11 -14.23 -5.47 10.02
CA ALA A 11 -13.11 -4.87 10.75
C ALA A 11 -12.66 -3.53 10.13
N ALA A 12 -12.62 -3.46 8.80
CA ALA A 12 -12.23 -2.24 8.10
C ALA A 12 -13.29 -1.14 8.21
N LEU A 13 -14.58 -1.47 8.20
CA LEU A 13 -15.67 -0.52 8.45
C LEU A 13 -15.64 0.00 9.90
N PHE A 14 -15.34 -0.85 10.88
CA PHE A 14 -15.15 -0.42 12.26
C PHE A 14 -13.96 0.54 12.38
N THR A 15 -12.85 0.25 11.73
CA THR A 15 -11.67 1.13 11.68
C THR A 15 -12.02 2.48 11.01
N LEU A 16 -12.72 2.44 9.89
CA LEU A 16 -13.16 3.64 9.16
C LEU A 16 -14.07 4.52 10.04
N ALA A 17 -15.09 3.92 10.65
CA ALA A 17 -16.00 4.62 11.58
C ALA A 17 -15.23 5.22 12.77
N SER A 18 -14.30 4.46 13.36
CA SER A 18 -13.46 4.93 14.46
C SER A 18 -12.58 6.12 14.05
N SER A 19 -12.03 6.13 12.82
CA SER A 19 -11.24 7.27 12.32
C SER A 19 -12.08 8.55 12.22
N TYR A 20 -13.32 8.47 11.74
CA TYR A 20 -14.20 9.64 11.69
C TYR A 20 -14.68 10.05 13.07
N LEU A 21 -15.02 9.11 13.97
CA LEU A 21 -15.39 9.41 15.34
C LEU A 21 -14.23 10.07 16.11
N SER A 22 -13.01 9.73 15.80
CA SER A 22 -11.82 10.32 16.43
C SER A 22 -11.62 11.81 16.15
N ILE A 23 -12.38 12.39 15.21
CA ILE A 23 -12.39 13.84 14.94
C ILE A 23 -13.01 14.60 16.16
N TRP A 24 -14.04 14.03 16.78
CA TRP A 24 -14.79 14.68 17.84
C TRP A 24 -14.53 14.10 19.22
N TRP A 25 -14.12 12.82 19.32
CA TRP A 25 -13.93 12.14 20.60
C TRP A 25 -12.59 11.43 20.67
N ARG A 26 -11.98 11.46 21.86
CA ARG A 26 -10.85 10.59 22.18
C ARG A 26 -11.38 9.17 22.38
N LEU A 27 -11.03 8.26 21.50
CA LEU A 27 -11.47 6.88 21.56
C LEU A 27 -10.55 6.09 22.50
N PRO A 28 -11.07 5.37 23.49
CA PRO A 28 -10.24 4.65 24.47
C PRO A 28 -9.42 3.52 23.83
N TRP A 29 -9.83 3.03 22.66
CA TRP A 29 -9.11 2.02 21.88
C TRP A 29 -8.16 2.61 20.83
N SER A 30 -8.10 3.90 20.66
CA SER A 30 -7.21 4.54 19.68
C SER A 30 -5.83 4.80 20.28
N ARG A 31 -4.87 3.97 19.90
CA ARG A 31 -3.48 4.10 20.33
C ARG A 31 -2.82 5.39 19.80
N ALA A 32 -3.12 5.79 18.58
CA ALA A 32 -2.54 6.98 17.97
C ALA A 32 -2.91 8.25 18.75
N GLN A 33 -4.17 8.39 19.15
CA GLN A 33 -4.62 9.53 19.95
C GLN A 33 -4.06 9.53 21.39
N THR A 34 -3.86 8.36 21.99
CA THR A 34 -3.26 8.25 23.33
C THR A 34 -1.76 8.63 23.33
N LEU A 35 -1.09 8.45 22.21
CA LEU A 35 0.32 8.83 22.02
C LEU A 35 0.52 10.30 21.63
N GLY A 36 -0.56 11.07 21.47
CA GLY A 36 -0.49 12.50 21.17
C GLY A 36 -0.03 12.85 19.75
N TRP A 37 -0.21 11.96 18.77
CA TRP A 37 0.13 12.19 17.36
C TRP A 37 -0.77 13.23 16.66
N GLY A 38 -1.21 14.23 17.37
CA GLY A 38 -2.11 15.32 17.00
C GLY A 38 -2.47 15.43 15.52
N GLY A 39 -3.74 15.46 15.19
CA GLY A 39 -4.24 15.62 13.84
C GLY A 39 -4.20 14.38 12.93
N ASP A 40 -3.46 13.31 13.27
CA ASP A 40 -3.53 12.03 12.60
C ASP A 40 -4.65 11.19 13.22
N HIS A 41 -5.62 10.79 12.40
CA HIS A 41 -6.79 10.02 12.79
C HIS A 41 -6.64 8.51 12.57
N SER A 42 -5.40 8.00 12.55
CA SER A 42 -5.16 6.56 12.61
C SER A 42 -5.55 5.99 13.97
N VAL A 43 -6.10 4.76 13.99
CA VAL A 43 -6.77 4.22 15.18
C VAL A 43 -5.93 3.16 15.88
N PHE A 44 -5.59 2.07 15.19
CA PHE A 44 -5.02 0.90 15.88
C PHE A 44 -3.50 0.84 15.90
N LYS A 45 -2.82 1.42 14.93
CA LYS A 45 -1.35 1.41 14.87
C LYS A 45 -0.85 2.76 14.36
N ASP A 46 -0.61 2.87 13.09
CA ASP A 46 -0.08 4.04 12.41
C ASP A 46 -0.81 4.26 11.07
N TYR A 47 -0.62 5.43 10.52
CA TYR A 47 -1.24 5.83 9.27
C TYR A 47 -0.79 4.99 8.06
N ILE A 48 0.40 4.37 8.08
CA ILE A 48 0.92 3.58 6.95
C ILE A 48 0.10 2.29 6.83
N THR A 49 0.01 1.54 7.94
CA THR A 49 -0.78 0.30 8.02
C THR A 49 -2.24 0.55 7.70
N GLN A 50 -2.82 1.58 8.34
CA GLN A 50 -4.23 1.89 8.16
C GLN A 50 -4.54 2.32 6.73
N SER A 51 -3.66 3.08 6.07
CA SER A 51 -3.86 3.49 4.68
C SER A 51 -4.01 2.30 3.74
N VAL A 52 -3.20 1.25 3.91
CA VAL A 52 -3.29 0.02 3.09
C VAL A 52 -4.64 -0.68 3.30
N LEU A 53 -5.10 -0.78 4.55
CA LEU A 53 -6.41 -1.38 4.87
C LEU A 53 -7.56 -0.56 4.27
N MET A 54 -7.48 0.77 4.34
CA MET A 54 -8.50 1.66 3.76
C MET A 54 -8.51 1.61 2.23
N VAL A 55 -7.34 1.48 1.58
CA VAL A 55 -7.29 1.24 0.12
C VAL A 55 -7.94 -0.08 -0.24
N LEU A 56 -7.69 -1.15 0.50
CA LEU A 56 -8.32 -2.44 0.24
C LEU A 56 -9.85 -2.39 0.47
N LEU A 57 -10.31 -1.65 1.50
CA LEU A 57 -11.74 -1.40 1.73
C LEU A 57 -12.36 -0.57 0.59
N MET A 58 -11.68 0.46 0.12
CA MET A 58 -12.10 1.26 -1.04
C MET A 58 -12.27 0.38 -2.29
N LEU A 59 -11.27 -0.45 -2.60
CA LEU A 59 -11.35 -1.39 -3.73
C LEU A 59 -12.46 -2.41 -3.56
N ARG A 60 -12.70 -2.91 -2.34
CA ARG A 60 -13.82 -3.81 -2.03
C ARG A 60 -15.16 -3.12 -2.21
N GLY A 61 -15.30 -1.87 -1.76
CA GLY A 61 -16.49 -1.05 -1.97
C GLY A 61 -16.79 -0.84 -3.45
N LEU A 62 -15.79 -0.44 -4.25
CA LEU A 62 -15.93 -0.31 -5.71
C LEU A 62 -16.31 -1.64 -6.37
N TYR A 63 -15.68 -2.74 -5.97
CA TYR A 63 -16.01 -4.07 -6.47
C TYR A 63 -17.48 -4.43 -6.22
N LEU A 64 -17.94 -4.27 -4.98
CA LEU A 64 -19.32 -4.59 -4.61
C LEU A 64 -20.32 -3.65 -5.27
N ALA A 65 -20.02 -2.35 -5.39
CA ALA A 65 -20.85 -1.40 -6.08
C ALA A 65 -21.06 -1.77 -7.57
N LEU A 66 -20.02 -2.27 -8.24
CA LEU A 66 -20.09 -2.68 -9.64
C LEU A 66 -20.73 -4.07 -9.85
N ARG A 67 -20.73 -4.94 -8.82
CA ARG A 67 -21.33 -6.29 -8.88
C ARG A 67 -22.79 -6.32 -8.45
N THR A 68 -23.23 -5.38 -7.62
CA THR A 68 -24.56 -5.40 -7.00
C THR A 68 -25.62 -4.83 -7.96
N PRO A 69 -26.71 -5.58 -8.27
CA PRO A 69 -27.77 -5.10 -9.15
C PRO A 69 -28.70 -4.11 -8.46
N VAL A 70 -28.82 -4.17 -7.14
CA VAL A 70 -29.75 -3.36 -6.33
C VAL A 70 -29.22 -1.94 -6.15
N ALA A 71 -29.96 -0.94 -6.58
CA ALA A 71 -29.53 0.45 -6.66
C ALA A 71 -29.07 1.04 -5.30
N TRP A 72 -29.85 0.83 -4.23
CA TRP A 72 -29.48 1.36 -2.91
C TRP A 72 -28.23 0.70 -2.33
N GLN A 73 -28.03 -0.61 -2.55
CA GLN A 73 -26.81 -1.32 -2.12
C GLN A 73 -25.61 -0.84 -2.93
N ARG A 74 -25.77 -0.61 -4.23
CA ARG A 74 -24.75 -0.01 -5.09
C ARG A 74 -24.33 1.35 -4.56
N ALA A 75 -25.29 2.21 -4.25
CA ALA A 75 -25.04 3.54 -3.68
C ALA A 75 -24.32 3.44 -2.31
N ALA A 76 -24.74 2.51 -1.44
CA ALA A 76 -24.11 2.30 -0.14
C ALA A 76 -22.64 1.86 -0.28
N TRP A 77 -22.33 0.90 -1.16
CA TRP A 77 -20.95 0.47 -1.37
C TRP A 77 -20.08 1.53 -2.06
N LEU A 78 -20.66 2.32 -2.95
CA LEU A 78 -19.96 3.47 -3.53
C LEU A 78 -19.66 4.51 -2.45
N ALA A 79 -20.62 4.78 -1.55
CA ALA A 79 -20.39 5.67 -0.41
C ALA A 79 -19.26 5.16 0.49
N VAL A 80 -19.20 3.86 0.81
CA VAL A 80 -18.09 3.26 1.55
C VAL A 80 -16.76 3.50 0.84
N ALA A 81 -16.71 3.29 -0.47
CA ALA A 81 -15.48 3.52 -1.24
C ALA A 81 -15.03 4.99 -1.20
N VAL A 82 -15.97 5.93 -1.36
CA VAL A 82 -15.70 7.38 -1.29
C VAL A 82 -15.24 7.77 0.10
N VAL A 83 -15.93 7.30 1.16
CA VAL A 83 -15.58 7.63 2.54
C VAL A 83 -14.20 7.05 2.92
N ALA A 84 -13.84 5.84 2.45
CA ALA A 84 -12.51 5.28 2.64
C ALA A 84 -11.42 6.06 1.87
N PHE A 85 -11.73 6.52 0.64
CA PHE A 85 -10.85 7.42 -0.13
C PHE A 85 -10.61 8.75 0.61
N VAL A 86 -11.68 9.38 1.11
CA VAL A 86 -11.60 10.63 1.87
C VAL A 86 -10.82 10.42 3.17
N CYS A 87 -11.02 9.30 3.88
CA CYS A 87 -10.22 8.96 5.07
C CYS A 87 -8.72 8.99 4.74
N ASN A 88 -8.29 8.31 3.67
CA ASN A 88 -6.88 8.26 3.29
C ASN A 88 -6.31 9.61 2.85
N THR A 89 -7.12 10.46 2.23
CA THR A 89 -6.63 11.73 1.64
C THR A 89 -6.76 12.92 2.56
N GLN A 90 -7.66 12.86 3.56
CA GLN A 90 -7.98 14.00 4.43
C GLN A 90 -7.65 13.76 5.91
N LEU A 91 -7.75 12.51 6.40
CA LEU A 91 -7.63 12.21 7.83
C LEU A 91 -6.30 11.57 8.21
N LEU A 92 -5.62 10.89 7.28
CA LEU A 92 -4.36 10.21 7.53
C LEU A 92 -3.17 11.03 6.99
N TYR A 93 -2.09 11.10 7.77
CA TYR A 93 -0.93 11.94 7.44
C TYR A 93 0.14 11.24 6.60
N GLY A 94 -0.11 10.02 6.16
CA GLY A 94 0.88 9.19 5.47
C GLY A 94 1.09 9.53 4.00
N ARG A 95 2.25 10.07 3.61
CA ARG A 95 2.63 10.26 2.18
C ARG A 95 2.50 8.95 1.39
N THR A 96 2.91 7.83 1.97
CA THR A 96 2.75 6.49 1.39
C THR A 96 1.28 6.17 1.12
N GLY A 97 0.36 6.55 2.03
CA GLY A 97 -1.07 6.37 1.86
C GLY A 97 -1.64 7.16 0.68
N TYR A 98 -1.18 8.40 0.47
CA TYR A 98 -1.60 9.22 -0.67
C TYR A 98 -1.18 8.58 -2.00
N VAL A 99 0.09 8.14 -2.09
CA VAL A 99 0.62 7.48 -3.30
C VAL A 99 -0.07 6.13 -3.53
N ALA A 100 -0.26 5.33 -2.47
CA ALA A 100 -0.96 4.05 -2.54
C ALA A 100 -2.40 4.22 -3.04
N THR A 101 -3.12 5.24 -2.55
CA THR A 101 -4.48 5.56 -3.00
C THR A 101 -4.50 5.98 -4.46
N ALA A 102 -3.58 6.85 -4.88
CA ALA A 102 -3.47 7.28 -6.28
C ALA A 102 -3.16 6.10 -7.21
N VAL A 103 -2.21 5.24 -6.84
CA VAL A 103 -1.88 4.02 -7.60
C VAL A 103 -3.06 3.07 -7.66
N ALA A 104 -3.78 2.88 -6.56
CA ALA A 104 -4.96 2.00 -6.54
C ALA A 104 -6.06 2.50 -7.48
N VAL A 105 -6.41 3.79 -7.41
CA VAL A 105 -7.44 4.39 -8.28
C VAL A 105 -7.01 4.31 -9.74
N LEU A 106 -5.79 4.72 -10.05
CA LEU A 106 -5.25 4.70 -11.41
C LEU A 106 -5.24 3.28 -11.99
N ALA A 107 -4.65 2.33 -11.28
CA ALA A 107 -4.53 0.95 -11.73
C ALA A 107 -5.91 0.27 -11.90
N PHE A 108 -6.83 0.50 -10.96
CA PHE A 108 -8.21 -0.01 -11.03
C PHE A 108 -8.94 0.53 -12.25
N VAL A 109 -8.91 1.84 -12.48
CA VAL A 109 -9.59 2.48 -13.61
C VAL A 109 -8.99 2.04 -14.95
N LEU A 110 -7.65 2.04 -15.07
CA LEU A 110 -6.98 1.62 -16.31
C LEU A 110 -7.23 0.13 -16.64
N ALA A 111 -7.33 -0.74 -15.63
CA ALA A 111 -7.67 -2.14 -15.84
C ALA A 111 -9.12 -2.37 -16.30
N LEU A 112 -10.03 -1.45 -16.00
CA LEU A 112 -11.43 -1.49 -16.41
C LEU A 112 -11.71 -0.80 -17.74
N VAL A 113 -10.83 0.07 -18.22
CA VAL A 113 -11.06 0.86 -19.43
C VAL A 113 -10.25 0.31 -20.59
N PRO A 114 -10.79 0.17 -21.81
CA PRO A 114 -10.01 -0.24 -22.96
C PRO A 114 -8.90 0.80 -23.26
N VAL A 115 -7.74 0.35 -23.72
CA VAL A 115 -6.55 1.19 -23.97
C VAL A 115 -6.88 2.44 -24.80
N ARG A 116 -7.75 2.29 -25.78
CA ARG A 116 -8.23 3.39 -26.62
C ARG A 116 -8.83 4.58 -25.85
N ARG A 117 -9.35 4.34 -24.64
CA ARG A 117 -9.99 5.35 -23.76
C ARG A 117 -9.14 5.73 -22.56
N TRP A 118 -7.89 5.30 -22.49
CA TRP A 118 -7.02 5.59 -21.34
C TRP A 118 -6.82 7.10 -21.13
N TRP A 119 -6.76 7.89 -22.19
CA TRP A 119 -6.65 9.34 -22.05
C TRP A 119 -7.83 9.97 -21.29
N MET A 120 -9.06 9.48 -21.50
CA MET A 120 -10.23 9.91 -20.73
C MET A 120 -10.14 9.45 -19.27
N ALA A 121 -9.72 8.20 -19.07
CA ALA A 121 -9.53 7.64 -17.74
C ALA A 121 -8.45 8.39 -16.95
N LEU A 122 -7.32 8.71 -17.57
CA LEU A 122 -6.26 9.51 -16.97
C LEU A 122 -6.75 10.93 -16.63
N GLY A 123 -7.51 11.57 -17.52
CA GLY A 123 -8.12 12.86 -17.25
C GLY A 123 -9.06 12.83 -16.04
N LEU A 124 -9.96 11.83 -15.99
CA LEU A 124 -10.86 11.66 -14.84
C LEU A 124 -10.10 11.41 -13.53
N VAL A 125 -9.11 10.52 -13.55
CA VAL A 125 -8.28 10.23 -12.36
C VAL A 125 -7.52 11.49 -11.93
N ALA A 126 -6.95 12.25 -12.87
CA ALA A 126 -6.27 13.51 -12.57
C ALA A 126 -7.21 14.53 -11.92
N VAL A 127 -8.44 14.66 -12.40
CA VAL A 127 -9.45 15.53 -11.79
C VAL A 127 -9.78 15.08 -10.36
N VAL A 128 -10.09 13.78 -10.16
CA VAL A 128 -10.44 13.25 -8.83
C VAL A 128 -9.29 13.44 -7.83
N LEU A 129 -8.06 13.10 -8.23
CA LEU A 129 -6.88 13.27 -7.36
C LEU A 129 -6.55 14.76 -7.16
N GLY A 130 -6.69 15.59 -8.19
CA GLY A 130 -6.49 17.03 -8.09
C GLY A 130 -7.47 17.69 -7.11
N VAL A 131 -8.74 17.34 -7.17
CA VAL A 131 -9.75 17.80 -6.21
C VAL A 131 -9.40 17.33 -4.79
N ALA A 132 -8.99 16.06 -4.62
CA ALA A 132 -8.59 15.54 -3.32
C ALA A 132 -7.39 16.32 -2.74
N VAL A 133 -6.41 16.67 -3.57
CA VAL A 133 -5.25 17.49 -3.18
C VAL A 133 -5.67 18.90 -2.79
N LEU A 134 -6.51 19.55 -3.61
CA LEU A 134 -6.97 20.92 -3.37
C LEU A 134 -7.80 21.06 -2.07
N LEU A 135 -8.61 20.03 -1.79
CA LEU A 135 -9.43 19.98 -0.58
C LEU A 135 -8.68 19.50 0.67
N SER A 136 -7.46 18.94 0.50
CA SER A 136 -6.73 18.36 1.63
C SER A 136 -5.94 19.40 2.41
N PRO A 137 -6.18 19.55 3.70
CA PRO A 137 -5.37 20.42 4.56
C PRO A 137 -3.97 19.84 4.81
N THR A 138 -3.74 18.56 4.50
CA THR A 138 -2.53 17.83 4.86
C THR A 138 -1.62 17.50 3.68
N ILE A 139 -2.16 17.21 2.48
CA ILE A 139 -1.35 16.74 1.34
C ILE A 139 -0.35 17.80 0.90
N VAL A 140 -0.81 19.02 0.61
CA VAL A 140 0.06 20.10 0.09
C VAL A 140 1.19 20.44 1.07
N PRO A 141 0.93 20.73 2.37
CA PRO A 141 2.00 20.97 3.33
C PRO A 141 2.98 19.80 3.48
N ARG A 142 2.47 18.57 3.46
CA ARG A 142 3.29 17.36 3.57
C ARG A 142 4.18 17.12 2.35
N VAL A 143 3.68 17.40 1.15
CA VAL A 143 4.47 17.31 -0.10
C VAL A 143 5.52 18.43 -0.11
N ALA A 144 5.14 19.66 0.20
CA ALA A 144 6.07 20.79 0.27
C ALA A 144 7.21 20.55 1.29
N LEU A 145 6.86 20.03 2.49
CA LEU A 145 7.86 19.64 3.49
C LEU A 145 8.80 18.57 2.93
N GLY A 146 8.27 17.55 2.25
CA GLY A 146 9.09 16.51 1.64
C GLY A 146 10.06 17.03 0.57
N LEU A 147 9.59 17.94 -0.28
CA LEU A 147 10.46 18.56 -1.29
C LEU A 147 11.57 19.39 -0.64
N LYS A 148 11.26 20.10 0.46
CA LYS A 148 12.27 20.84 1.24
C LYS A 148 13.29 19.88 1.86
N GLU A 149 12.86 18.77 2.45
CA GLU A 149 13.73 17.75 3.04
C GLU A 149 14.69 17.11 2.01
N LEU A 150 14.26 16.97 0.73
CA LEU A 150 15.12 16.42 -0.34
C LEU A 150 16.35 17.28 -0.65
N GLY A 151 16.26 18.61 -0.41
CA GLY A 151 17.37 19.54 -0.64
C GLY A 151 18.27 19.76 0.58
N GLN A 152 18.05 19.05 1.68
CA GLN A 152 18.78 19.20 2.93
C GLN A 152 19.68 18.00 3.22
N VAL A 153 20.66 18.19 4.10
CA VAL A 153 21.45 17.07 4.64
C VAL A 153 20.48 16.14 5.39
N PRO A 154 20.57 14.80 5.17
CA PRO A 154 19.70 13.86 5.85
C PRO A 154 19.79 13.97 7.38
N GLU A 155 18.64 14.07 8.04
CA GLU A 155 18.53 14.10 9.51
C GLU A 155 17.62 12.95 9.99
N THR A 156 17.92 12.39 11.15
CA THR A 156 17.12 11.28 11.73
C THR A 156 15.71 11.69 12.11
N THR A 157 15.48 12.97 12.36
CA THR A 157 14.21 13.56 12.80
C THR A 157 13.24 13.86 11.67
N THR A 158 13.71 13.89 10.41
CA THR A 158 12.88 14.15 9.24
C THR A 158 12.21 12.88 8.71
N SER A 159 11.29 13.01 7.77
CA SER A 159 10.61 11.84 7.19
C SER A 159 11.31 11.30 5.94
N ILE A 160 12.03 12.12 5.18
CA ILE A 160 12.74 11.73 3.96
C ILE A 160 14.22 11.47 4.25
N GLY A 161 14.85 12.24 5.13
CA GLY A 161 16.25 12.10 5.48
C GLY A 161 16.66 10.66 5.81
N PRO A 162 15.98 9.96 6.74
CA PRO A 162 16.28 8.56 7.02
C PRO A 162 16.19 7.64 5.80
N ARG A 163 15.21 7.85 4.92
CA ARG A 163 15.04 7.01 3.72
C ARG A 163 16.19 7.19 2.72
N LEU A 164 16.67 8.42 2.53
CA LEU A 164 17.82 8.71 1.69
C LEU A 164 19.10 8.12 2.28
N TYR A 165 19.30 8.30 3.58
CA TYR A 165 20.44 7.73 4.31
C TYR A 165 20.45 6.20 4.21
N PHE A 166 19.32 5.54 4.50
CA PHE A 166 19.20 4.08 4.43
C PHE A 166 19.35 3.55 2.99
N LEU A 167 18.89 4.30 1.99
CA LEU A 167 19.10 3.93 0.59
C LEU A 167 20.58 3.97 0.23
N HIS A 168 21.27 5.05 0.59
CA HIS A 168 22.71 5.22 0.29
C HIS A 168 23.54 4.11 0.94
N TYR A 169 23.48 3.98 2.26
CA TYR A 169 24.25 2.99 2.99
C TYR A 169 23.76 1.56 2.76
N GLY A 170 22.50 1.36 2.50
CA GLY A 170 21.96 0.04 2.11
C GLY A 170 22.49 -0.44 0.76
N LEU A 171 22.62 0.45 -0.23
CA LEU A 171 23.25 0.14 -1.51
C LEU A 171 24.76 -0.14 -1.34
N GLU A 172 25.43 0.56 -0.43
CA GLU A 172 26.82 0.28 -0.08
C GLU A 172 26.95 -1.13 0.51
N LEU A 173 26.11 -1.51 1.47
CA LEU A 173 26.09 -2.88 2.02
C LEU A 173 25.83 -3.93 0.95
N PHE A 174 24.87 -3.70 0.06
CA PHE A 174 24.57 -4.59 -1.06
C PHE A 174 25.79 -4.73 -1.99
N SER A 175 26.49 -3.64 -2.28
CA SER A 175 27.65 -3.67 -3.17
C SER A 175 28.81 -4.52 -2.65
N GLN A 176 28.92 -4.67 -1.31
CA GLN A 176 29.93 -5.49 -0.67
C GLN A 176 29.65 -7.00 -0.80
N LYS A 177 28.36 -7.42 -0.87
CA LYS A 177 27.94 -8.83 -1.02
C LYS A 177 26.75 -8.99 -1.99
N PRO A 178 26.89 -8.69 -3.27
CA PRO A 178 25.77 -8.61 -4.19
C PRO A 178 25.09 -9.95 -4.52
N TRP A 179 25.85 -11.05 -4.44
CA TRP A 179 25.36 -12.36 -4.88
C TRP A 179 24.50 -13.08 -3.85
N LEU A 180 24.94 -13.18 -2.61
CA LEU A 180 24.23 -13.94 -1.57
C LEU A 180 23.77 -13.07 -0.40
N GLY A 181 24.14 -11.79 -0.39
CA GLY A 181 23.86 -10.89 0.70
C GLY A 181 24.63 -11.23 1.99
N TRP A 182 24.18 -10.66 3.08
CA TRP A 182 24.81 -10.80 4.41
C TRP A 182 24.20 -11.94 5.24
N GLY A 183 23.09 -12.50 4.81
CA GLY A 183 22.31 -13.52 5.51
C GLY A 183 21.08 -12.97 6.22
N THR A 184 20.12 -13.85 6.47
CA THR A 184 18.87 -13.52 7.16
C THR A 184 19.14 -12.96 8.55
N GLY A 185 18.56 -11.78 8.87
CA GLY A 185 18.72 -11.11 10.16
C GLY A 185 20.03 -10.32 10.32
N ALA A 186 20.90 -10.32 9.29
CA ALA A 186 22.18 -9.61 9.37
C ALA A 186 22.04 -8.08 9.25
N TYR A 187 20.91 -7.58 8.70
CA TYR A 187 20.73 -6.17 8.40
C TYR A 187 21.06 -5.26 9.59
N HIS A 188 20.54 -5.55 10.78
CA HIS A 188 20.77 -4.75 11.98
C HIS A 188 22.28 -4.56 12.27
N GLY A 189 23.01 -5.65 12.38
CA GLY A 189 24.44 -5.61 12.72
C GLY A 189 25.28 -4.92 11.65
N GLU A 190 25.03 -5.26 10.39
CA GLU A 190 25.80 -4.72 9.27
C GLU A 190 25.50 -3.24 9.01
N PHE A 191 24.23 -2.83 9.15
CA PHE A 191 23.88 -1.42 9.04
C PHE A 191 24.53 -0.59 10.16
N CYS A 192 24.46 -1.06 11.41
CA CYS A 192 25.10 -0.36 12.53
C CYS A 192 26.63 -0.32 12.42
N ARG A 193 27.26 -1.29 11.76
CA ARG A 193 28.71 -1.29 11.49
C ARG A 193 29.15 -0.14 10.59
N ILE A 194 28.30 0.27 9.64
CA ILE A 194 28.63 1.34 8.67
C ILE A 194 27.94 2.66 8.98
N ALA A 195 26.98 2.68 9.91
CA ALA A 195 26.29 3.91 10.31
C ALA A 195 27.28 4.94 10.85
N THR A 196 27.14 6.20 10.42
CA THR A 196 28.11 7.26 10.74
C THR A 196 28.03 7.72 12.19
N THR A 197 26.90 7.53 12.85
CA THR A 197 26.70 7.87 14.26
C THR A 197 25.78 6.84 14.95
N PRO A 198 25.81 6.77 16.30
CA PRO A 198 24.88 5.91 17.06
C PRO A 198 23.41 6.20 16.81
N GLU A 199 23.05 7.46 16.56
CA GLU A 199 21.68 7.89 16.29
C GLU A 199 21.19 7.31 14.94
N TRP A 200 22.06 7.26 13.92
CA TRP A 200 21.75 6.64 12.64
C TRP A 200 21.64 5.12 12.75
N CYS A 201 22.49 4.47 13.55
CA CYS A 201 22.33 3.05 13.88
C CYS A 201 20.96 2.81 14.53
N ALA A 202 20.63 3.57 15.57
CA ALA A 202 19.35 3.43 16.27
C ALA A 202 18.14 3.68 15.36
N ALA A 203 18.21 4.69 14.49
CA ALA A 203 17.11 5.03 13.56
C ALA A 203 16.89 3.95 12.48
N GLY A 204 17.94 3.32 11.99
CA GLY A 204 17.91 2.41 10.85
C GLY A 204 18.02 0.92 11.20
N SER A 205 18.22 0.55 12.44
CA SER A 205 18.56 -0.80 12.86
C SER A 205 17.49 -1.85 12.58
N PHE A 206 16.23 -1.47 12.49
CA PHE A 206 15.15 -2.42 12.28
C PHE A 206 14.91 -2.76 10.79
N HIS A 207 14.94 -1.76 9.92
CA HIS A 207 14.73 -1.96 8.47
C HIS A 207 15.04 -0.67 7.68
N PRO A 208 15.40 -0.76 6.39
CA PRO A 208 15.80 0.38 5.55
C PRO A 208 14.63 1.18 4.97
N HIS A 209 13.40 1.02 5.43
CA HIS A 209 12.19 1.60 4.83
C HIS A 209 12.01 1.34 3.32
N ASN A 210 12.59 0.27 2.83
CA ASN A 210 12.45 -0.24 1.46
C ASN A 210 12.63 -1.76 1.48
N GLN A 211 11.56 -2.49 1.15
CA GLN A 211 11.56 -3.95 1.23
C GLN A 211 12.45 -4.60 0.18
N PHE A 212 12.56 -4.00 -1.02
CA PHE A 212 13.47 -4.51 -2.06
C PHE A 212 14.91 -4.40 -1.61
N LEU A 213 15.29 -3.23 -1.08
CA LEU A 213 16.64 -3.01 -0.54
C LEU A 213 16.94 -3.96 0.64
N PHE A 214 15.93 -4.21 1.50
CA PHE A 214 16.08 -5.13 2.61
C PHE A 214 16.43 -6.55 2.13
N PHE A 215 15.69 -7.06 1.12
CA PHE A 215 15.99 -8.36 0.51
C PHE A 215 17.34 -8.37 -0.23
N MET A 216 17.71 -7.27 -0.87
CA MET A 216 19.02 -7.12 -1.51
C MET A 216 20.16 -7.24 -0.51
N ILE A 217 20.05 -6.59 0.64
CA ILE A 217 21.09 -6.62 1.68
C ILE A 217 21.21 -8.01 2.29
N GLU A 218 20.10 -8.62 2.70
CA GLU A 218 20.12 -9.91 3.37
C GLU A 218 20.37 -11.10 2.46
N HIS A 219 19.85 -11.07 1.21
CA HIS A 219 19.84 -12.25 0.33
C HIS A 219 20.45 -11.99 -1.07
N GLY A 220 21.02 -10.82 -1.30
CA GLY A 220 21.65 -10.45 -2.57
C GLY A 220 20.66 -10.38 -3.75
N LEU A 221 21.19 -10.57 -4.94
CA LEU A 221 20.39 -10.62 -6.18
C LEU A 221 19.30 -11.71 -6.17
N PRO A 222 19.54 -12.95 -5.68
CA PRO A 222 18.49 -13.94 -5.56
C PRO A 222 17.31 -13.47 -4.71
N GLY A 223 17.55 -12.78 -3.60
CA GLY A 223 16.50 -12.21 -2.76
C GLY A 223 15.69 -11.15 -3.48
N LEU A 224 16.36 -10.24 -4.21
CA LEU A 224 15.69 -9.24 -5.05
C LEU A 224 14.82 -9.91 -6.13
N VAL A 225 15.38 -10.89 -6.86
CA VAL A 225 14.67 -11.60 -7.94
C VAL A 225 13.48 -12.38 -7.39
N ALA A 226 13.65 -13.09 -6.28
CA ALA A 226 12.57 -13.83 -5.64
C ALA A 226 11.44 -12.89 -5.18
N PHE A 227 11.78 -11.77 -4.54
CA PHE A 227 10.79 -10.81 -4.07
C PHE A 227 10.08 -10.10 -5.24
N ALA A 228 10.80 -9.64 -6.26
CA ALA A 228 10.20 -9.07 -7.47
C ALA A 228 9.34 -10.12 -8.21
N GLY A 229 9.77 -11.37 -8.21
CA GLY A 229 9.03 -12.51 -8.78
C GLY A 229 7.64 -12.68 -8.19
N VAL A 230 7.43 -12.37 -6.90
CA VAL A 230 6.11 -12.40 -6.26
C VAL A 230 5.14 -11.44 -6.99
N PHE A 231 5.57 -10.23 -7.30
CA PHE A 231 4.75 -9.24 -8.02
C PHE A 231 4.48 -9.67 -9.46
N VAL A 232 5.50 -10.20 -10.14
CA VAL A 232 5.35 -10.72 -11.51
C VAL A 232 4.36 -11.89 -11.53
N ALA A 233 4.49 -12.85 -10.60
CA ALA A 233 3.58 -13.97 -10.48
C ALA A 233 2.14 -13.53 -10.16
N ALA A 234 1.99 -12.54 -9.27
CA ALA A 234 0.70 -11.97 -8.92
C ALA A 234 0.02 -11.30 -10.12
N LEU A 235 0.77 -10.49 -10.89
CA LEU A 235 0.26 -9.86 -12.12
C LEU A 235 -0.06 -10.90 -13.21
N TRP A 236 0.75 -11.95 -13.33
CA TRP A 236 0.49 -13.04 -14.26
C TRP A 236 -0.78 -13.83 -13.89
N GLN A 237 -0.97 -14.10 -12.60
CA GLN A 237 -2.20 -14.70 -12.08
C GLN A 237 -3.43 -13.81 -12.35
N ALA A 238 -3.30 -12.50 -12.12
CA ALA A 238 -4.38 -11.54 -12.34
C ALA A 238 -4.87 -11.53 -13.81
N ARG A 239 -4.00 -11.77 -14.79
CA ARG A 239 -4.37 -11.82 -16.22
C ARG A 239 -5.41 -12.91 -16.53
N ARG A 240 -5.51 -13.96 -15.70
CA ARG A 240 -6.42 -15.10 -15.86
C ARG A 240 -7.77 -14.90 -15.17
N MET A 241 -7.98 -13.76 -14.53
CA MET A 241 -9.20 -13.45 -13.78
C MET A 241 -10.21 -12.72 -14.65
N GLU A 242 -11.48 -12.75 -14.21
CA GLU A 242 -12.50 -11.86 -14.76
C GLU A 242 -12.07 -10.38 -14.64
N ARG A 243 -12.61 -9.56 -15.53
CA ARG A 243 -12.17 -8.16 -15.68
C ARG A 243 -12.20 -7.36 -14.37
N LEU A 244 -13.24 -7.50 -13.56
CA LEU A 244 -13.37 -6.75 -12.32
C LEU A 244 -12.46 -7.30 -11.21
N ASP A 245 -12.39 -8.62 -11.04
CA ASP A 245 -11.45 -9.25 -10.11
C ASP A 245 -10.00 -8.91 -10.46
N ARG A 246 -9.67 -8.94 -11.77
CA ARG A 246 -8.35 -8.53 -12.29
C ARG A 246 -8.05 -7.07 -11.94
N ALA A 247 -9.01 -6.17 -12.07
CA ALA A 247 -8.80 -4.76 -11.76
C ALA A 247 -8.47 -4.54 -10.28
N VAL A 248 -9.19 -5.21 -9.38
CA VAL A 248 -8.90 -5.19 -7.94
C VAL A 248 -7.52 -5.80 -7.64
N ALA A 249 -7.20 -6.94 -8.27
CA ALA A 249 -5.90 -7.60 -8.05
C ALA A 249 -4.74 -6.73 -8.53
N ILE A 250 -4.79 -6.16 -9.74
CA ILE A 250 -3.74 -5.28 -10.27
C ILE A 250 -3.59 -4.03 -9.39
N ALA A 251 -4.70 -3.42 -8.96
CA ALA A 251 -4.67 -2.26 -8.09
C ALA A 251 -3.98 -2.58 -6.75
N PHE A 252 -4.33 -3.69 -6.10
CA PHE A 252 -3.73 -4.05 -4.82
C PHE A 252 -2.27 -4.50 -4.95
N VAL A 253 -1.90 -5.20 -6.03
CA VAL A 253 -0.50 -5.52 -6.34
C VAL A 253 0.32 -4.24 -6.52
N GLY A 254 -0.22 -3.23 -7.21
CA GLY A 254 0.39 -1.91 -7.34
C GLY A 254 0.61 -1.23 -5.98
N VAL A 255 -0.39 -1.27 -5.10
CA VAL A 255 -0.30 -0.74 -3.73
C VAL A 255 0.78 -1.46 -2.93
N ALA A 256 0.83 -2.79 -2.98
CA ALA A 256 1.84 -3.57 -2.30
C ALA A 256 3.25 -3.27 -2.83
N GLY A 257 3.39 -3.10 -4.14
CA GLY A 257 4.66 -2.71 -4.78
C GLY A 257 5.16 -1.34 -4.33
N VAL A 258 4.30 -0.32 -4.40
CA VAL A 258 4.65 1.04 -3.93
C VAL A 258 4.90 1.07 -2.43
N GLY A 259 4.08 0.36 -1.64
CA GLY A 259 4.31 0.21 -0.20
C GLY A 259 5.69 -0.37 0.09
N SER A 260 6.09 -1.39 -0.66
CA SER A 260 7.41 -2.04 -0.52
C SER A 260 8.58 -1.16 -0.93
N LEU A 261 8.39 -0.17 -1.80
CA LEU A 261 9.43 0.83 -2.14
C LEU A 261 9.62 1.90 -1.06
N THR A 262 8.58 2.18 -0.28
CA THR A 262 8.58 3.28 0.69
C THR A 262 8.64 2.83 2.14
N HIS A 263 8.47 1.54 2.37
CA HIS A 263 8.47 0.93 3.71
C HIS A 263 8.79 -0.57 3.63
N SER A 264 9.45 -1.11 4.64
CA SER A 264 9.70 -2.56 4.73
C SER A 264 8.52 -3.26 5.44
N GLY A 265 7.30 -3.04 4.89
CA GLY A 265 6.07 -3.46 5.54
C GLY A 265 5.91 -4.99 5.63
N ILE A 266 6.45 -5.74 4.68
CA ILE A 266 6.32 -7.21 4.70
C ILE A 266 7.17 -7.84 5.82
N TRP A 267 8.26 -7.19 6.23
CA TRP A 267 9.06 -7.60 7.37
C TRP A 267 8.35 -7.35 8.71
N LEU A 268 7.51 -6.34 8.79
CA LEU A 268 6.76 -6.01 10.00
C LEU A 268 5.54 -6.95 10.14
N ALA A 269 5.32 -7.51 11.32
CA ALA A 269 4.32 -8.55 11.55
C ALA A 269 2.90 -8.16 11.10
N ASN A 270 2.42 -6.98 11.49
CA ASN A 270 1.05 -6.56 11.19
C ASN A 270 0.88 -6.20 9.71
N GLU A 271 1.79 -5.42 9.16
CA GLU A 271 1.78 -5.01 7.75
C GLU A 271 2.03 -6.19 6.83
N GLY A 272 2.98 -7.05 7.20
CA GLY A 272 3.26 -8.27 6.44
C GLY A 272 2.03 -9.17 6.35
N LEU A 273 1.33 -9.38 7.45
CA LEU A 273 0.06 -10.10 7.46
C LEU A 273 -1.00 -9.39 6.59
N ALA A 274 -1.12 -8.07 6.67
CA ALA A 274 -2.09 -7.31 5.87
C ALA A 274 -1.80 -7.40 4.37
N TYR A 275 -0.53 -7.30 3.95
CA TYR A 275 -0.13 -7.47 2.55
C TYR A 275 -0.32 -8.90 2.06
N CYS A 276 0.16 -9.90 2.80
CA CYS A 276 0.02 -11.30 2.41
C CYS A 276 -1.46 -11.72 2.36
N PHE A 277 -2.24 -11.39 3.38
CA PHE A 277 -3.66 -11.68 3.43
C PHE A 277 -4.42 -10.96 2.30
N GLY A 278 -4.15 -9.68 2.07
CA GLY A 278 -4.74 -8.91 0.99
C GLY A 278 -4.42 -9.51 -0.38
N LEU A 279 -3.16 -9.87 -0.65
CA LEU A 279 -2.76 -10.54 -1.90
C LEU A 279 -3.48 -11.87 -2.07
N VAL A 280 -3.55 -12.72 -1.05
CA VAL A 280 -4.29 -14.00 -1.12
C VAL A 280 -5.77 -13.74 -1.42
N LEU A 281 -6.40 -12.80 -0.73
CA LEU A 281 -7.81 -12.48 -0.96
C LEU A 281 -8.11 -12.05 -2.39
N VAL A 282 -7.29 -11.15 -2.95
CA VAL A 282 -7.52 -10.63 -4.31
C VAL A 282 -7.15 -11.66 -5.38
N LEU A 283 -6.09 -12.46 -5.17
CA LEU A 283 -5.59 -13.42 -6.16
C LEU A 283 -6.34 -14.77 -6.18
N THR A 284 -7.16 -15.08 -5.19
CA THR A 284 -7.99 -16.32 -5.14
C THR A 284 -9.35 -16.16 -5.81
N ALA A 285 -9.58 -15.11 -6.62
CA ALA A 285 -10.80 -14.99 -7.43
C ALA A 285 -10.92 -16.12 -8.46
N PRO A 286 -12.16 -16.48 -8.88
CA PRO A 286 -12.38 -17.48 -9.92
C PRO A 286 -11.62 -17.13 -11.20
N ARG A 287 -11.05 -18.16 -11.83
CA ARG A 287 -10.37 -18.00 -13.12
C ARG A 287 -11.37 -18.09 -14.26
N LEU A 288 -11.08 -17.44 -15.36
CA LEU A 288 -11.80 -17.69 -16.61
C LEU A 288 -11.59 -19.14 -17.05
N PRO A 289 -12.63 -19.82 -17.61
CA PRO A 289 -12.48 -21.14 -18.20
C PRO A 289 -11.35 -21.13 -19.24
N SER A 290 -10.55 -22.20 -19.27
CA SER A 290 -9.53 -22.33 -20.31
C SER A 290 -10.19 -22.52 -21.69
N PRO A 291 -9.63 -21.97 -22.78
CA PRO A 291 -10.19 -22.13 -24.13
C PRO A 291 -10.38 -23.58 -24.58
N GLN A 292 -9.70 -24.53 -23.94
CA GLN A 292 -9.76 -25.97 -24.31
C GLN A 292 -11.01 -26.70 -23.76
N SER A 293 -11.75 -26.13 -22.80
CA SER A 293 -12.92 -26.80 -22.23
C SER A 293 -14.21 -26.64 -23.06
N THR A 294 -14.21 -25.79 -24.07
CA THR A 294 -15.38 -25.57 -24.94
C THR A 294 -15.38 -26.42 -26.22
N GLY A 295 -14.31 -27.14 -26.50
CA GLY A 295 -14.19 -28.00 -27.68
C GLY A 295 -14.68 -29.46 -27.52
N ALA A 296 -14.86 -29.93 -26.27
CA ALA A 296 -15.20 -31.33 -26.01
C ALA A 296 -16.70 -31.65 -25.90
N ALA A 297 -17.58 -30.66 -26.09
CA ALA A 297 -19.04 -30.88 -26.00
C ALA A 297 -19.77 -30.82 -27.36
N ARG A 298 -19.05 -30.91 -28.47
CA ARG A 298 -19.60 -31.04 -29.80
C ARG A 298 -18.96 -32.25 -30.52
N GLY A 299 -19.32 -33.43 -30.11
CA GLY A 299 -19.05 -34.67 -30.74
C GLY A 299 -20.21 -35.61 -30.49
#